data_407b30a5ee580ad25e4a20dcfb7efd7e
#
_entry.id   407b30a5ee580ad25e4a20dcfb7efd7e
#
_cell.length_a   1.000
_cell.length_b   1.000
_cell.length_c   1.000
_cell.angle_alpha   90.00
_cell.angle_beta   90.00
_cell.angle_gamma   90.00
#
_symmetry.space_group_name_H-M   'P 1'
#
loop_
_entity.id
_entity.type
_entity.pdbx_description
1 polymer ?
#
loop_
_entity_poly.entity_id
_entity_poly.type
_entity_poly.pdbx_seq_one_letter_code
_entity_poly.pdbx_strand_id
1 'polypeptide(L)'
;MEYLNETYEQYRYAHKLAKKSLSRARRKQEPLHPLVLDEIVNVYDCSTEHLGEIDVPASLIVGTRTAARTISFSYDFLPLMKEKSEFAAKWRAVCAYHLSDTGIAEAPTAYEYLGKFYIEEGNKRVSVLRSYGAVFITLNVTRLLPPKSNKLAVKRYYKFLEFYELSKLYSIQFSKP
;
A
#
# COMPACT_ATOMS: atom_id res chain seq x y z
N MET A 1 16.26 10.11 -21.61
CA MET A 1 15.31 9.77 -22.70
C MET A 1 15.17 8.28 -22.96
N GLU A 2 16.07 7.47 -22.41
CA GLU A 2 16.17 6.02 -22.67
C GLU A 2 14.93 5.20 -22.29
N TYR A 3 14.24 5.57 -21.21
CA TYR A 3 13.07 4.82 -20.70
C TYR A 3 11.70 5.42 -21.07
N LEU A 4 11.63 6.41 -21.96
CA LEU A 4 10.37 7.14 -22.20
C LEU A 4 9.26 6.22 -22.74
N ASN A 5 9.54 5.44 -23.78
CA ASN A 5 8.56 4.52 -24.36
C ASN A 5 8.16 3.42 -23.36
N GLU A 6 9.12 2.86 -22.65
CA GLU A 6 8.89 1.82 -21.64
C GLU A 6 7.96 2.29 -20.53
N THR A 7 8.14 3.52 -20.00
CA THR A 7 7.26 4.07 -18.98
C THR A 7 5.83 4.32 -19.46
N TYR A 8 5.64 4.67 -20.75
CA TYR A 8 4.32 4.79 -21.35
C TYR A 8 3.64 3.42 -21.51
N GLU A 9 4.36 2.42 -21.98
CA GLU A 9 3.84 1.06 -22.11
C GLU A 9 3.50 0.46 -20.76
N GLN A 10 4.37 0.64 -19.76
CA GLN A 10 4.12 0.17 -18.40
C GLN A 10 2.90 0.86 -17.79
N TYR A 11 2.73 2.18 -18.00
CA TYR A 11 1.53 2.87 -17.55
C TYR A 11 0.25 2.30 -18.18
N ARG A 12 0.24 2.09 -19.51
CA ARG A 12 -0.90 1.50 -20.22
C ARG A 12 -1.22 0.09 -19.72
N TYR A 13 -0.21 -0.71 -19.52
CA TYR A 13 -0.35 -2.05 -18.95
C TYR A 13 -0.97 -2.00 -17.56
N ALA A 14 -0.40 -1.22 -16.65
CA ALA A 14 -0.88 -1.05 -15.28
C ALA A 14 -2.32 -0.50 -15.25
N HIS A 15 -2.63 0.49 -16.08
CA HIS A 15 -3.98 1.05 -16.21
C HIS A 15 -5.02 0.01 -16.72
N LYS A 16 -4.63 -0.84 -17.67
CA LYS A 16 -5.49 -1.95 -18.12
C LYS A 16 -5.75 -2.96 -17.01
N LEU A 17 -4.73 -3.30 -16.22
CA LEU A 17 -4.88 -4.17 -15.05
C LEU A 17 -5.79 -3.52 -14.00
N ALA A 18 -5.63 -2.22 -13.73
CA ALA A 18 -6.47 -1.46 -12.80
C ALA A 18 -7.96 -1.54 -13.18
N LYS A 19 -8.28 -1.36 -14.46
CA LYS A 19 -9.65 -1.49 -14.97
C LYS A 19 -10.22 -2.89 -14.81
N LYS A 20 -9.40 -3.92 -15.03
CA LYS A 20 -9.81 -5.33 -14.81
C LYS A 20 -10.07 -5.58 -13.31
N SER A 21 -9.18 -5.10 -12.43
CA SER A 21 -9.34 -5.18 -10.99
C SER A 21 -10.63 -4.51 -10.53
N LEU A 22 -10.88 -3.27 -10.99
CA LEU A 22 -12.09 -2.52 -10.68
C LEU A 22 -13.37 -3.26 -11.10
N SER A 23 -13.38 -3.83 -12.32
CA SER A 23 -14.53 -4.60 -12.82
C SER A 23 -14.76 -5.89 -12.02
N ARG A 24 -13.69 -6.57 -11.60
CA ARG A 24 -13.76 -7.75 -10.72
C ARG A 24 -14.32 -7.38 -9.35
N ALA A 25 -13.79 -6.32 -8.74
CA ALA A 25 -14.21 -5.85 -7.42
C ALA A 25 -15.70 -5.48 -7.40
N ARG A 26 -16.19 -4.77 -8.46
CA ARG A 26 -17.63 -4.46 -8.60
C ARG A 26 -18.50 -5.71 -8.61
N ARG A 27 -18.10 -6.75 -9.35
CA ARG A 27 -18.88 -8.01 -9.42
C ARG A 27 -18.89 -8.77 -8.09
N LYS A 28 -17.82 -8.66 -7.31
CA LYS A 28 -17.66 -9.33 -6.02
C LYS A 28 -18.12 -8.49 -4.83
N GLN A 29 -18.56 -7.25 -5.06
CA GLN A 29 -18.89 -6.30 -4.00
C GLN A 29 -17.72 -6.04 -3.02
N GLU A 30 -16.50 -6.10 -3.54
CA GLU A 30 -15.25 -5.80 -2.82
C GLU A 30 -14.93 -4.30 -2.93
N PRO A 31 -14.05 -3.76 -2.06
CA PRO A 31 -13.59 -2.37 -2.17
C PRO A 31 -13.02 -2.06 -3.55
N LEU A 32 -13.41 -0.93 -4.13
CA LEU A 32 -12.97 -0.51 -5.47
C LEU A 32 -11.63 0.21 -5.43
N HIS A 33 -11.39 0.92 -4.34
CA HIS A 33 -10.24 1.79 -4.12
C HIS A 33 -9.53 1.42 -2.81
N PRO A 34 -8.30 1.91 -2.59
CA PRO A 34 -7.61 1.72 -1.32
C PRO A 34 -8.46 2.20 -0.14
N LEU A 35 -8.43 1.46 0.96
CA LEU A 35 -9.11 1.85 2.19
C LEU A 35 -8.50 3.15 2.75
N VAL A 36 -9.26 3.87 3.56
CA VAL A 36 -8.82 5.13 4.19
C VAL A 36 -8.67 4.91 5.68
N LEU A 37 -7.45 5.06 6.21
CA LEU A 37 -7.15 4.82 7.62
C LEU A 37 -7.92 5.79 8.53
N ASP A 38 -7.99 7.08 8.16
CA ASP A 38 -8.66 8.11 8.95
C ASP A 38 -10.20 7.89 9.05
N GLU A 39 -10.77 7.02 8.19
CA GLU A 39 -12.17 6.57 8.29
C GLU A 39 -12.34 5.34 9.20
N ILE A 40 -11.24 4.64 9.54
CA ILE A 40 -11.23 3.41 10.33
C ILE A 40 -10.87 3.70 11.79
N VAL A 41 -9.91 4.58 12.02
CA VAL A 41 -9.38 4.93 13.34
C VAL A 41 -8.92 6.38 13.37
N ASN A 42 -9.15 7.05 14.50
CA ASN A 42 -8.47 8.31 14.78
C ASN A 42 -7.02 7.99 15.19
N VAL A 43 -6.05 8.34 14.37
CA VAL A 43 -4.63 8.05 14.62
C VAL A 43 -4.11 8.66 15.93
N TYR A 44 -4.72 9.77 16.39
CA TYR A 44 -4.34 10.44 17.63
C TYR A 44 -4.80 9.71 18.91
N ASP A 45 -5.72 8.74 18.77
CA ASP A 45 -6.16 7.89 19.88
C ASP A 45 -5.22 6.67 20.09
N CYS A 46 -4.24 6.50 19.20
CA CYS A 46 -3.28 5.40 19.25
C CYS A 46 -1.92 5.88 19.77
N SER A 47 -1.24 5.02 20.53
CA SER A 47 0.20 5.17 20.74
C SER A 47 0.95 4.81 19.47
N THR A 48 2.13 5.39 19.26
CA THR A 48 2.93 5.16 18.07
C THR A 48 4.26 4.49 18.41
N GLU A 49 4.71 3.61 17.50
CA GLU A 49 6.03 3.00 17.55
C GLU A 49 6.68 3.10 16.17
N HIS A 50 7.86 3.70 16.09
CA HIS A 50 8.58 3.81 14.82
C HIS A 50 9.38 2.51 14.58
N LEU A 51 9.03 1.80 13.50
CA LEU A 51 9.69 0.54 13.14
C LEU A 51 10.86 0.74 12.17
N GLY A 52 10.95 1.91 11.52
CA GLY A 52 11.90 2.17 10.45
C GLY A 52 11.54 1.46 9.14
N GLU A 53 12.54 1.19 8.33
CA GLU A 53 12.36 0.51 7.05
C GLU A 53 12.24 -1.01 7.25
N ILE A 54 11.12 -1.56 6.78
CA ILE A 54 10.83 -3.00 6.80
C ILE A 54 10.25 -3.46 5.47
N ASP A 55 10.52 -4.71 5.11
CA ASP A 55 9.93 -5.35 3.94
C ASP A 55 8.54 -5.89 4.27
N VAL A 56 7.53 -5.32 3.64
CA VAL A 56 6.14 -5.63 3.86
C VAL A 56 5.58 -6.43 2.70
N PRO A 57 4.87 -7.56 2.95
CA PRO A 57 4.13 -8.24 1.88
C PRO A 57 3.17 -7.26 1.20
N ALA A 58 3.26 -7.13 -0.12
CA ALA A 58 2.43 -6.19 -0.88
C ALA A 58 0.93 -6.42 -0.63
N SER A 59 0.50 -7.65 -0.39
CA SER A 59 -0.88 -8.02 -0.06
C SER A 59 -1.41 -7.41 1.24
N LEU A 60 -0.54 -7.00 2.16
CA LEU A 60 -0.90 -6.35 3.42
C LEU A 60 -1.03 -4.82 3.31
N ILE A 61 -0.60 -4.24 2.18
CA ILE A 61 -0.79 -2.81 1.90
C ILE A 61 -2.21 -2.65 1.33
N VAL A 62 -3.13 -2.17 2.14
CA VAL A 62 -4.57 -2.18 1.81
C VAL A 62 -5.17 -0.79 1.64
N GLY A 63 -4.45 0.26 2.02
CA GLY A 63 -5.05 1.59 2.05
C GLY A 63 -4.05 2.75 2.05
N THR A 64 -4.63 3.93 2.13
CA THR A 64 -3.93 5.21 2.30
C THR A 64 -4.34 5.83 3.63
N ARG A 65 -3.55 6.76 4.16
CA ARG A 65 -3.95 7.48 5.36
C ARG A 65 -5.20 8.31 5.12
N THR A 66 -5.22 9.12 4.06
CA THR A 66 -6.30 10.07 3.77
C THR A 66 -7.02 9.73 2.46
N ALA A 67 -8.25 10.21 2.30
CA ALA A 67 -9.06 9.99 1.10
C ALA A 67 -8.58 10.75 -0.14
N ALA A 68 -7.66 11.71 0.00
CA ALA A 68 -7.36 12.75 -0.99
C ALA A 68 -7.04 12.24 -2.42
N ARG A 69 -6.59 10.99 -2.58
CA ARG A 69 -6.21 10.45 -3.90
C ARG A 69 -6.59 8.99 -4.14
N THR A 70 -7.45 8.43 -3.29
CA THR A 70 -7.85 7.02 -3.40
C THR A 70 -8.47 6.68 -4.75
N ILE A 71 -9.31 7.57 -5.29
CA ILE A 71 -9.95 7.41 -6.60
C ILE A 71 -8.98 7.31 -7.78
N SER A 72 -7.72 7.72 -7.58
CA SER A 72 -6.67 7.60 -8.61
C SER A 72 -6.14 6.19 -8.76
N PHE A 73 -6.48 5.29 -7.82
CA PHE A 73 -5.99 3.91 -7.78
C PHE A 73 -7.15 2.91 -7.65
N SER A 74 -6.98 1.72 -8.24
CA SER A 74 -7.76 0.54 -7.85
C SER A 74 -7.35 0.09 -6.45
N TYR A 75 -8.11 -0.81 -5.83
CA TYR A 75 -7.77 -1.39 -4.53
C TYR A 75 -6.34 -1.97 -4.48
N ASP A 76 -5.88 -2.50 -5.62
CA ASP A 76 -4.51 -3.03 -5.76
C ASP A 76 -3.45 -1.94 -6.00
N PHE A 77 -3.75 -0.67 -5.79
CA PHE A 77 -2.88 0.49 -6.05
C PHE A 77 -2.47 0.67 -7.53
N LEU A 78 -3.15 0.06 -8.47
CA LEU A 78 -2.88 0.27 -9.90
C LEU A 78 -3.56 1.55 -10.40
N PRO A 79 -2.94 2.28 -11.36
CA PRO A 79 -3.38 3.63 -11.76
C PRO A 79 -4.68 3.61 -12.57
N LEU A 80 -5.66 4.45 -12.20
CA LEU A 80 -6.96 4.60 -12.87
C LEU A 80 -7.07 5.86 -13.73
N MET A 81 -6.17 6.85 -13.55
CA MET A 81 -6.25 8.11 -14.26
C MET A 81 -5.91 7.96 -15.76
N LYS A 82 -6.45 8.86 -16.59
CA LYS A 82 -6.16 8.86 -18.02
C LYS A 82 -4.68 9.09 -18.31
N GLU A 83 -4.15 8.47 -19.37
CA GLU A 83 -2.73 8.52 -19.78
C GLU A 83 -2.19 9.95 -19.95
N LYS A 84 -3.02 10.88 -20.40
CA LYS A 84 -2.65 12.29 -20.60
C LYS A 84 -2.79 13.17 -19.34
N SER A 85 -3.13 12.58 -18.19
CA SER A 85 -3.29 13.33 -16.94
C SER A 85 -1.94 13.70 -16.31
N GLU A 86 -1.94 14.76 -15.49
CA GLU A 86 -0.79 15.12 -14.65
C GLU A 86 -0.38 13.97 -13.73
N PHE A 87 -1.36 13.23 -13.22
CA PHE A 87 -1.12 12.04 -12.43
C PHE A 87 -0.27 11.02 -13.19
N ALA A 88 -0.65 10.70 -14.44
CA ALA A 88 0.06 9.75 -15.27
C ALA A 88 1.48 10.23 -15.59
N ALA A 89 1.68 11.52 -15.84
CA ALA A 89 3.01 12.09 -16.05
C ALA A 89 3.92 11.91 -14.81
N LYS A 90 3.40 12.22 -13.62
CA LYS A 90 4.12 12.01 -12.35
C LYS A 90 4.36 10.53 -12.04
N TRP A 91 3.41 9.65 -12.38
CA TRP A 91 3.57 8.20 -12.23
C TRP A 91 4.69 7.66 -13.12
N ARG A 92 4.73 8.09 -14.39
CA ARG A 92 5.79 7.70 -15.34
C ARG A 92 7.16 8.22 -14.93
N ALA A 93 7.25 9.42 -14.33
CA ALA A 93 8.50 9.91 -13.76
C ALA A 93 9.02 8.99 -12.66
N VAL A 94 8.16 8.55 -11.74
CA VAL A 94 8.52 7.56 -10.71
C VAL A 94 8.92 6.21 -11.35
N CYS A 95 8.23 5.77 -12.39
CA CYS A 95 8.58 4.56 -13.13
C CYS A 95 9.97 4.67 -13.78
N ALA A 96 10.31 5.83 -14.37
CA ALA A 96 11.63 6.07 -14.93
C ALA A 96 12.74 5.99 -13.87
N TYR A 97 12.51 6.50 -12.67
CA TYR A 97 13.44 6.33 -11.54
C TYR A 97 13.60 4.86 -11.15
N HIS A 98 12.51 4.10 -11.11
CA HIS A 98 12.56 2.67 -10.82
C HIS A 98 13.38 1.87 -11.85
N LEU A 99 13.34 2.26 -13.12
CA LEU A 99 14.10 1.63 -14.21
C LEU A 99 15.56 2.10 -14.27
N SER A 100 15.90 3.22 -13.64
CA SER A 100 17.27 3.74 -13.63
C SER A 100 18.15 3.01 -12.63
N ASP A 101 19.45 3.11 -12.81
CA ASP A 101 20.46 2.51 -11.90
C ASP A 101 20.39 3.07 -10.47
N THR A 102 19.84 4.28 -10.31
CA THR A 102 19.61 4.89 -8.99
C THR A 102 18.43 4.29 -8.24
N GLY A 103 17.48 3.67 -8.95
CA GLY A 103 16.28 3.09 -8.35
C GLY A 103 15.38 4.12 -7.64
N ILE A 104 14.42 3.65 -6.86
CA ILE A 104 13.57 4.49 -6.01
C ILE A 104 14.33 4.79 -4.71
N ALA A 105 14.83 6.02 -4.57
CA ALA A 105 15.77 6.41 -3.51
C ALA A 105 15.18 6.42 -2.09
N GLU A 106 13.87 6.63 -1.94
CA GLU A 106 13.22 6.72 -0.63
C GLU A 106 12.09 5.72 -0.51
N ALA A 107 12.06 5.00 0.63
CA ALA A 107 10.95 4.12 0.96
C ALA A 107 9.66 4.94 1.16
N PRO A 108 8.50 4.49 0.64
CA PRO A 108 7.22 5.09 1.00
C PRO A 108 6.99 5.04 2.50
N THR A 109 6.35 6.08 3.07
CA THR A 109 5.97 6.08 4.47
C THR A 109 4.58 5.49 4.67
N ALA A 110 4.41 4.74 5.73
CA ALA A 110 3.15 4.06 6.02
C ALA A 110 2.86 3.95 7.52
N TYR A 111 1.58 3.87 7.84
CA TYR A 111 1.10 3.40 9.14
C TYR A 111 0.78 1.90 9.10
N GLU A 112 1.19 1.17 10.11
CA GLU A 112 0.71 -0.18 10.39
C GLU A 112 -0.42 -0.07 11.42
N TYR A 113 -1.60 -0.62 11.10
CA TYR A 113 -2.73 -0.72 12.01
C TYR A 113 -3.40 -2.08 11.90
N LEU A 114 -3.47 -2.80 13.01
CA LEU A 114 -4.04 -4.15 13.11
C LEU A 114 -3.50 -5.14 12.07
N GLY A 115 -2.19 -5.08 11.78
CA GLY A 115 -1.51 -5.97 10.83
C GLY A 115 -1.73 -5.61 9.36
N LYS A 116 -2.26 -4.43 9.06
CA LYS A 116 -2.45 -3.89 7.72
C LYS A 116 -1.70 -2.57 7.57
N PHE A 117 -1.28 -2.26 6.35
CA PHE A 117 -0.48 -1.09 6.04
C PHE A 117 -1.25 -0.08 5.20
N TYR A 118 -1.12 1.18 5.58
CA TYR A 118 -1.80 2.32 4.97
C TYR A 118 -0.76 3.37 4.60
N ILE A 119 -0.63 3.64 3.32
CA ILE A 119 0.40 4.54 2.81
C ILE A 119 0.07 5.99 3.19
N GLU A 120 1.01 6.67 3.82
CA GLU A 120 0.92 8.10 4.10
C GLU A 120 1.49 8.90 2.93
N GLU A 121 2.71 8.56 2.49
CA GLU A 121 3.37 9.16 1.35
C GLU A 121 4.01 8.11 0.46
N GLY A 122 4.06 8.41 -0.87
CA GLY A 122 4.66 7.50 -1.85
C GLY A 122 3.67 6.56 -2.52
N ASN A 123 2.38 6.88 -2.56
CA ASN A 123 1.35 6.05 -3.23
C ASN A 123 1.71 5.68 -4.68
N LYS A 124 2.35 6.59 -5.45
CA LYS A 124 2.79 6.30 -6.82
C LYS A 124 3.97 5.34 -6.85
N ARG A 125 4.88 5.40 -5.85
CA ARG A 125 6.00 4.46 -5.70
C ARG A 125 5.46 3.05 -5.47
N VAL A 126 4.52 2.89 -4.53
CA VAL A 126 3.82 1.61 -4.31
C VAL A 126 3.11 1.14 -5.58
N SER A 127 2.44 2.04 -6.30
CA SER A 127 1.73 1.73 -7.54
C SER A 127 2.68 1.22 -8.64
N VAL A 128 3.83 1.85 -8.82
CA VAL A 128 4.86 1.41 -9.77
C VAL A 128 5.36 0.02 -9.39
N LEU A 129 5.79 -0.18 -8.15
CA LEU A 129 6.29 -1.48 -7.68
C LEU A 129 5.26 -2.59 -7.87
N ARG A 130 3.99 -2.33 -7.54
CA ARG A 130 2.90 -3.29 -7.79
C ARG A 130 2.67 -3.58 -9.26
N SER A 131 2.84 -2.61 -10.13
CA SER A 131 2.70 -2.81 -11.58
C SER A 131 3.75 -3.75 -12.16
N TYR A 132 4.90 -3.87 -11.50
CA TYR A 132 5.96 -4.84 -11.81
C TYR A 132 5.83 -6.16 -11.03
N GLY A 133 4.75 -6.34 -10.28
CA GLY A 133 4.47 -7.59 -9.56
C GLY A 133 5.29 -7.77 -8.28
N ALA A 134 5.71 -6.69 -7.64
CA ALA A 134 6.43 -6.77 -6.37
C ALA A 134 5.63 -7.55 -5.33
N VAL A 135 6.25 -8.59 -4.78
CA VAL A 135 5.67 -9.44 -3.71
C VAL A 135 5.88 -8.79 -2.34
N PHE A 136 7.03 -8.14 -2.16
CA PHE A 136 7.36 -7.34 -0.99
C PHE A 136 7.69 -5.90 -1.41
N ILE A 137 7.41 -4.96 -0.54
CA ILE A 137 7.73 -3.54 -0.72
C ILE A 137 8.33 -3.03 0.59
N THR A 138 9.53 -2.45 0.50
CA THR A 138 10.15 -1.78 1.64
C THR A 138 9.38 -0.50 1.95
N LEU A 139 8.92 -0.35 3.19
CA LEU A 139 8.20 0.81 3.70
C LEU A 139 8.89 1.34 4.96
N ASN A 140 8.93 2.65 5.13
CA ASN A 140 9.26 3.28 6.40
C ASN A 140 7.99 3.36 7.25
N VAL A 141 7.92 2.56 8.31
CA VAL A 141 6.67 2.24 9.02
C VAL A 141 6.61 2.84 10.40
N THR A 142 5.49 3.48 10.69
CA THR A 142 5.05 3.84 12.04
C THR A 142 3.86 2.94 12.42
N ARG A 143 4.02 2.15 13.48
CA ARG A 143 2.96 1.31 14.04
C ARG A 143 2.01 2.13 14.89
N LEU A 144 0.71 1.93 14.70
CA LEU A 144 -0.34 2.46 15.55
C LEU A 144 -0.83 1.38 16.52
N LEU A 145 -0.67 1.65 17.80
CA LEU A 145 -1.08 0.76 18.89
C LEU A 145 -2.44 1.25 19.42
N PRO A 146 -3.56 0.61 19.07
CA PRO A 146 -4.87 0.99 19.59
C PRO A 146 -4.96 0.74 21.10
N PRO A 147 -5.77 1.50 21.87
CA PRO A 147 -6.04 1.19 23.26
C PRO A 147 -6.52 -0.26 23.42
N LYS A 148 -5.96 -0.97 24.43
CA LYS A 148 -6.38 -2.33 24.73
C LYS A 148 -7.88 -2.37 25.02
N SER A 149 -8.61 -3.26 24.39
CA SER A 149 -10.05 -3.39 24.51
C SER A 149 -10.50 -4.85 24.36
N ASN A 150 -11.78 -5.10 24.65
CA ASN A 150 -12.35 -6.43 24.51
C ASN A 150 -12.71 -6.78 23.04
N LYS A 151 -12.50 -5.87 22.08
CA LYS A 151 -12.71 -6.15 20.67
C LYS A 151 -11.78 -7.27 20.21
N LEU A 152 -12.35 -8.27 19.55
CA LEU A 152 -11.61 -9.47 19.11
C LEU A 152 -10.43 -9.12 18.20
N ALA A 153 -10.59 -8.17 17.30
CA ALA A 153 -9.52 -7.71 16.41
C ALA A 153 -8.32 -7.14 17.17
N VAL A 154 -8.58 -6.33 18.23
CA VAL A 154 -7.53 -5.77 19.07
C VAL A 154 -6.82 -6.84 19.89
N LYS A 155 -7.57 -7.79 20.48
CA LYS A 155 -6.98 -8.91 21.24
C LYS A 155 -6.09 -9.79 20.34
N ARG A 156 -6.55 -10.11 19.12
CA ARG A 156 -5.76 -10.89 18.15
C ARG A 156 -4.50 -10.14 17.72
N TYR A 157 -4.63 -8.84 17.51
CA TYR A 157 -3.49 -8.00 17.13
C TYR A 157 -2.40 -7.98 18.21
N TYR A 158 -2.73 -7.80 19.48
CA TYR A 158 -1.74 -7.83 20.54
C TYR A 158 -1.07 -9.19 20.71
N LYS A 159 -1.80 -10.30 20.51
CA LYS A 159 -1.19 -11.63 20.43
C LYS A 159 -0.26 -11.78 19.22
N PHE A 160 -0.63 -11.20 18.07
CA PHE A 160 0.23 -11.17 16.90
C PHE A 160 1.52 -10.38 17.17
N LEU A 161 1.46 -9.25 17.89
CA LEU A 161 2.65 -8.48 18.23
C LEU A 161 3.62 -9.26 19.13
N GLU A 162 3.11 -10.00 20.11
CA GLU A 162 3.95 -10.89 20.94
C GLU A 162 4.69 -11.91 20.06
N PHE A 163 4.01 -12.50 19.09
CA PHE A 163 4.62 -13.42 18.14
C PHE A 163 5.59 -12.72 17.18
N TYR A 164 5.24 -11.53 16.67
CA TYR A 164 6.09 -10.74 15.78
C TYR A 164 7.40 -10.35 16.43
N GLU A 165 7.39 -9.98 17.71
CA GLU A 165 8.62 -9.65 18.44
C GLU A 165 9.61 -10.83 18.48
N LEU A 166 9.11 -12.06 18.51
CA LEU A 166 9.92 -13.27 18.48
C LEU A 166 10.41 -13.65 17.07
N SER A 167 9.53 -13.52 16.07
CA SER A 167 9.78 -14.05 14.72
C SER A 167 10.22 -13.01 13.70
N LYS A 168 9.86 -11.75 13.89
CA LYS A 168 9.99 -10.63 12.93
C LYS A 168 9.29 -10.90 11.58
N LEU A 169 8.28 -11.77 11.55
CA LEU A 169 7.56 -12.18 10.34
C LEU A 169 6.16 -11.59 10.29
N TYR A 170 5.89 -10.69 9.32
CA TYR A 170 4.54 -10.18 9.05
C TYR A 170 3.67 -11.13 8.19
N SER A 171 4.28 -12.12 7.54
CA SER A 171 3.59 -13.01 6.58
C SER A 171 2.80 -14.15 7.23
N ILE A 172 2.82 -14.28 8.56
CA ILE A 172 2.11 -15.35 9.23
C ILE A 172 0.63 -14.97 9.39
N GLN A 173 -0.22 -15.66 8.64
CA GLN A 173 -1.63 -15.67 8.89
C GLN A 173 -1.89 -16.67 10.03
N PHE A 174 -2.40 -16.18 11.16
CA PHE A 174 -2.99 -17.10 12.15
C PHE A 174 -4.21 -17.73 11.49
N SER A 175 -4.10 -19.01 11.11
CA SER A 175 -5.25 -19.81 10.72
C SER A 175 -6.29 -19.69 11.82
N LYS A 176 -7.56 -19.59 11.44
CA LYS A 176 -8.67 -19.61 12.40
C LYS A 176 -8.52 -20.84 13.30
N PRO A 177 -8.74 -20.70 14.62
CA PRO A 177 -8.85 -21.87 15.48
C PRO A 177 -10.02 -22.73 15.06
#